data_63dd115a642dcc8d5230e2e4f90d890e
#
_entry.id   63dd115a642dcc8d5230e2e4f90d890e
#
_cell.length_a   1.000
_cell.length_b   1.000
_cell.length_c   1.000
_cell.angle_alpha   90.00
_cell.angle_beta   90.00
_cell.angle_gamma   90.00
#
_symmetry.space_group_name_H-M   'P 1'
#
loop_
_entity.id
_entity.type
_entity.pdbx_description
1 polymer ?
#
loop_
_entity_poly.entity_id
_entity_poly.type
_entity_poly.pdbx_seq_one_letter_code
_entity_poly.pdbx_strand_id
1 'polypeptide(L)'
;MEEFNLDEIDHLLTTTRAVRKRLDLSRTVPRELILDCVKVSTQAPAGGNYQKWRWVIVDDPEKKLVIAEAYRDGYAPYIDAQKEAVSNKIPDDPTVQKIMSSSDYLAEILEKVPVLAIPCSLGSPADMEGDLGGGLQGWWGSVLPAVWSYMLAARARGLGTAWTTLHLRYSERVGEALGIPSTVTQLACVPTAYYLGETFKLGKRKPAEEITYWNTWKQSSIEGS
;
A
#
# COMPACT_ATOMS: atom_id res chain seq x y z
N MET A 1 10.65 17.66 -26.53
CA MET A 1 10.42 16.79 -25.36
C MET A 1 9.42 17.48 -24.49
N GLU A 2 8.46 16.72 -23.95
CA GLU A 2 7.58 17.24 -22.91
C GLU A 2 8.41 17.55 -21.67
N GLU A 3 8.31 18.75 -21.12
CA GLU A 3 9.02 19.16 -19.91
C GLU A 3 8.09 18.96 -18.71
N PHE A 4 8.49 18.11 -17.78
CA PHE A 4 7.79 17.93 -16.51
C PHE A 4 8.34 18.90 -15.46
N ASN A 5 7.46 19.39 -14.60
CA ASN A 5 7.90 20.10 -13.39
C ASN A 5 8.48 19.12 -12.39
N LEU A 6 9.81 18.98 -12.35
CA LEU A 6 10.50 18.01 -11.51
C LEU A 6 10.28 18.29 -10.03
N ASP A 7 10.20 19.56 -9.60
CA ASP A 7 9.99 19.89 -8.19
C ASP A 7 8.63 19.38 -7.68
N GLU A 8 7.58 19.51 -8.49
CA GLU A 8 6.24 19.00 -8.14
C GLU A 8 6.21 17.48 -8.14
N ILE A 9 6.85 16.85 -9.13
CA ILE A 9 6.92 15.38 -9.23
C ILE A 9 7.70 14.80 -8.05
N ASP A 10 8.88 15.34 -7.76
CA ASP A 10 9.72 14.89 -6.66
C ASP A 10 9.03 15.13 -5.32
N HIS A 11 8.35 16.26 -5.15
CA HIS A 11 7.54 16.52 -3.96
C HIS A 11 6.43 15.47 -3.80
N LEU A 12 5.69 15.15 -4.85
CA LEU A 12 4.67 14.11 -4.82
C LEU A 12 5.26 12.75 -4.42
N LEU A 13 6.31 12.31 -5.10
CA LEU A 13 6.95 11.00 -4.92
C LEU A 13 7.56 10.87 -3.52
N THR A 14 8.27 11.89 -3.05
CA THR A 14 9.02 11.85 -1.79
C THR A 14 8.15 12.07 -0.56
N THR A 15 6.97 12.71 -0.69
CA THR A 15 6.03 12.98 0.40
C THR A 15 4.85 12.02 0.44
N THR A 16 4.64 11.18 -0.58
CA THR A 16 3.64 10.11 -0.52
C THR A 16 4.09 9.05 0.46
N ARG A 17 3.23 8.73 1.44
CA ARG A 17 3.56 7.83 2.55
C ARG A 17 2.30 7.24 3.17
N ALA A 18 2.47 6.26 4.05
CA ALA A 18 1.35 5.73 4.83
C ALA A 18 0.78 6.80 5.76
N VAL A 19 -0.47 7.18 5.52
CA VAL A 19 -1.26 8.12 6.32
C VAL A 19 -2.25 7.33 7.15
N ARG A 20 -2.20 7.51 8.48
CA ARG A 20 -3.08 6.82 9.43
C ARG A 20 -3.76 7.82 10.36
N LYS A 21 -3.04 8.42 11.31
CA LYS A 21 -3.57 9.38 12.30
C LYS A 21 -4.10 10.68 11.71
N ARG A 22 -3.77 10.96 10.46
CA ARG A 22 -4.20 12.18 9.76
C ARG A 22 -5.30 11.91 8.72
N LEU A 23 -5.87 10.71 8.68
CA LEU A 23 -7.05 10.46 7.85
C LEU A 23 -8.25 11.25 8.42
N ASP A 24 -8.93 12.00 7.57
CA ASP A 24 -10.18 12.68 7.90
C ASP A 24 -11.33 11.68 7.82
N LEU A 25 -11.81 11.27 8.99
CA LEU A 25 -12.86 10.26 9.11
C LEU A 25 -14.28 10.85 8.95
N SER A 26 -14.40 12.19 8.92
CA SER A 26 -15.66 12.90 8.86
C SER A 26 -16.11 13.26 7.44
N ARG A 27 -15.16 13.36 6.51
CA ARG A 27 -15.39 13.81 5.15
C ARG A 27 -15.52 12.61 4.20
N THR A 28 -16.67 12.51 3.55
CA THR A 28 -16.90 11.49 2.50
C THR A 28 -15.98 11.73 1.30
N VAL A 29 -15.57 10.63 0.65
CA VAL A 29 -14.78 10.66 -0.59
C VAL A 29 -15.70 10.32 -1.74
N PRO A 30 -15.88 11.19 -2.75
CA PRO A 30 -16.69 10.89 -3.93
C PRO A 30 -16.18 9.66 -4.68
N ARG A 31 -17.10 8.81 -5.12
CA ARG A 31 -16.76 7.58 -5.89
C ARG A 31 -16.01 7.91 -7.18
N GLU A 32 -16.36 9.00 -7.82
CA GLU A 32 -15.73 9.50 -9.05
C GLU A 32 -14.25 9.81 -8.82
N LEU A 33 -13.92 10.39 -7.67
CA LEU A 33 -12.53 10.71 -7.32
C LEU A 33 -11.69 9.43 -7.12
N ILE A 34 -12.29 8.39 -6.52
CA ILE A 34 -11.65 7.08 -6.41
C ILE A 34 -11.47 6.43 -7.78
N LEU A 35 -12.49 6.51 -8.63
CA LEU A 35 -12.42 5.97 -9.98
C LEU A 35 -11.33 6.65 -10.81
N ASP A 36 -11.15 7.96 -10.69
CA ASP A 36 -10.05 8.71 -11.31
C ASP A 36 -8.68 8.22 -10.82
N CYS A 37 -8.54 7.91 -9.53
CA CYS A 37 -7.30 7.32 -9.00
C CYS A 37 -7.05 5.93 -9.59
N VAL A 38 -8.08 5.10 -9.69
CA VAL A 38 -7.99 3.78 -10.33
C VAL A 38 -7.63 3.92 -11.81
N LYS A 39 -8.26 4.84 -12.54
CA LYS A 39 -7.98 5.10 -13.96
C LYS A 39 -6.50 5.45 -14.18
N VAL A 40 -5.90 6.31 -13.35
CA VAL A 40 -4.46 6.60 -13.41
C VAL A 40 -3.65 5.34 -13.11
N SER A 41 -4.03 4.57 -12.13
CA SER A 41 -3.32 3.36 -11.71
C SER A 41 -3.24 2.29 -12.79
N THR A 42 -4.23 2.22 -13.68
CA THR A 42 -4.24 1.25 -14.80
C THR A 42 -3.21 1.56 -15.88
N GLN A 43 -2.50 2.69 -15.81
CA GLN A 43 -1.39 2.99 -16.72
C GLN A 43 -0.07 2.40 -16.24
N ALA A 44 -0.03 1.76 -15.06
CA ALA A 44 1.14 1.05 -14.58
C ALA A 44 1.49 -0.12 -15.52
N PRO A 45 2.80 -0.43 -15.70
CA PRO A 45 3.21 -1.53 -16.55
C PRO A 45 2.75 -2.87 -15.97
N ALA A 46 2.40 -3.81 -16.86
CA ALA A 46 2.05 -5.18 -16.53
C ALA A 46 2.73 -6.14 -17.50
N GLY A 47 3.28 -7.23 -16.99
CA GLY A 47 3.90 -8.28 -17.81
C GLY A 47 2.94 -8.77 -18.90
N GLY A 48 3.42 -8.85 -20.15
CA GLY A 48 2.62 -9.23 -21.29
C GLY A 48 1.38 -8.36 -21.54
N ASN A 49 1.27 -7.22 -20.87
CA ASN A 49 0.07 -6.37 -20.88
C ASN A 49 -1.23 -7.10 -20.48
N TYR A 50 -1.13 -8.12 -19.63
CA TYR A 50 -2.29 -8.94 -19.25
C TYR A 50 -3.31 -8.20 -18.37
N GLN A 51 -2.95 -7.11 -17.70
CA GLN A 51 -3.84 -6.22 -16.96
C GLN A 51 -4.76 -6.98 -15.99
N LYS A 52 -4.17 -7.86 -15.18
CA LYS A 52 -4.91 -8.78 -14.29
C LYS A 52 -5.49 -8.09 -13.05
N TRP A 53 -5.14 -6.83 -12.76
CA TRP A 53 -5.65 -6.10 -11.60
C TRP A 53 -7.17 -5.91 -11.65
N ARG A 54 -7.78 -5.97 -10.48
CA ARG A 54 -9.17 -5.63 -10.22
C ARG A 54 -9.22 -4.81 -8.94
N TRP A 55 -10.27 -4.05 -8.77
CA TRP A 55 -10.44 -3.20 -7.59
C TRP A 55 -11.82 -3.44 -7.01
N VAL A 56 -11.89 -3.76 -5.71
CA VAL A 56 -13.13 -3.73 -4.94
C VAL A 56 -13.05 -2.51 -4.03
N ILE A 57 -13.92 -1.53 -4.27
CA ILE A 57 -13.98 -0.30 -3.49
C ILE A 57 -15.13 -0.43 -2.50
N VAL A 58 -14.83 -0.26 -1.23
CA VAL A 58 -15.76 -0.52 -0.13
C VAL A 58 -16.02 0.77 0.65
N ASP A 59 -17.23 1.30 0.54
CA ASP A 59 -17.77 2.42 1.32
C ASP A 59 -18.96 1.99 2.18
N ASP A 60 -19.47 0.78 2.02
CA ASP A 60 -20.51 0.16 2.81
C ASP A 60 -20.04 -0.12 4.25
N PRO A 61 -20.73 0.38 5.29
CA PRO A 61 -20.30 0.24 6.68
C PRO A 61 -20.19 -1.21 7.18
N GLU A 62 -21.14 -2.09 6.79
CA GLU A 62 -21.15 -3.48 7.24
C GLU A 62 -19.96 -4.25 6.66
N LYS A 63 -19.70 -4.06 5.37
CA LYS A 63 -18.55 -4.67 4.69
C LYS A 63 -17.22 -4.14 5.21
N LYS A 64 -17.12 -2.83 5.49
CA LYS A 64 -15.95 -2.24 6.13
C LYS A 64 -15.69 -2.85 7.52
N LEU A 65 -16.73 -3.12 8.28
CA LEU A 65 -16.61 -3.77 9.60
C LEU A 65 -15.98 -5.16 9.47
N VAL A 66 -16.44 -5.99 8.54
CA VAL A 66 -15.84 -7.33 8.30
C VAL A 66 -14.35 -7.25 7.96
N ILE A 67 -13.97 -6.30 7.10
CA ILE A 67 -12.55 -6.07 6.74
C ILE A 67 -11.76 -5.63 7.98
N ALA A 68 -12.30 -4.73 8.78
CA ALA A 68 -11.64 -4.21 9.97
C ALA A 68 -11.47 -5.28 11.06
N GLU A 69 -12.44 -6.17 11.24
CA GLU A 69 -12.32 -7.32 12.12
C GLU A 69 -11.24 -8.29 11.64
N ALA A 70 -11.24 -8.65 10.36
CA ALA A 70 -10.19 -9.48 9.76
C ALA A 70 -8.80 -8.85 9.91
N TYR A 71 -8.72 -7.52 9.78
CA TYR A 71 -7.49 -6.77 10.00
C TYR A 71 -7.05 -6.84 11.47
N ARG A 72 -7.94 -6.61 12.44
CA ARG A 72 -7.64 -6.68 13.88
C ARG A 72 -7.19 -8.06 14.32
N ASP A 73 -7.86 -9.11 13.83
CA ASP A 73 -7.46 -10.51 14.11
C ASP A 73 -6.06 -10.82 13.57
N GLY A 74 -5.70 -10.27 12.41
CA GLY A 74 -4.34 -10.37 11.86
C GLY A 74 -3.32 -9.47 12.54
N TYR A 75 -3.78 -8.34 13.11
CA TYR A 75 -2.94 -7.35 13.77
C TYR A 75 -2.44 -7.82 15.14
N ALA A 76 -3.28 -8.46 15.95
CA ALA A 76 -2.91 -8.85 17.32
C ALA A 76 -1.64 -9.72 17.37
N PRO A 77 -1.53 -10.85 16.65
CA PRO A 77 -0.30 -11.66 16.67
C PRO A 77 0.89 -10.95 16.00
N TYR A 78 0.64 -10.06 15.03
CA TYR A 78 1.69 -9.28 14.38
C TYR A 78 2.32 -8.28 15.35
N ILE A 79 1.53 -7.52 16.09
CA ILE A 79 2.03 -6.49 17.00
C ILE A 79 2.78 -7.11 18.19
N ASP A 80 2.33 -8.26 18.68
CA ASP A 80 3.01 -8.98 19.75
C ASP A 80 4.40 -9.46 19.30
N ALA A 81 4.50 -10.05 18.12
CA ALA A 81 5.79 -10.44 17.54
C ALA A 81 6.71 -9.23 17.27
N GLN A 82 6.16 -8.09 16.87
CA GLN A 82 6.92 -6.86 16.66
C GLN A 82 7.42 -6.28 18.00
N LYS A 83 6.60 -6.26 19.04
CA LYS A 83 7.00 -5.82 20.39
C LYS A 83 8.16 -6.66 20.93
N GLU A 84 8.10 -7.98 20.77
CA GLU A 84 9.16 -8.89 21.15
C GLU A 84 10.46 -8.64 20.37
N ALA A 85 10.36 -8.52 19.03
CA ALA A 85 11.51 -8.28 18.16
C ALA A 85 12.19 -6.93 18.43
N VAL A 86 11.40 -5.89 18.73
CA VAL A 86 11.89 -4.53 19.05
C VAL A 86 12.51 -4.50 20.45
N SER A 87 11.87 -5.11 21.44
CA SER A 87 12.39 -5.21 22.80
C SER A 87 13.79 -5.84 22.82
N ASN A 88 14.02 -6.78 21.91
CA ASN A 88 15.30 -7.50 21.82
C ASN A 88 16.39 -6.75 21.02
N LYS A 89 16.04 -5.76 20.19
CA LYS A 89 17.00 -5.11 19.28
C LYS A 89 17.20 -3.62 19.52
N ILE A 90 16.14 -2.84 19.74
CA ILE A 90 16.19 -1.37 19.88
C ILE A 90 15.05 -0.90 20.79
N PRO A 91 15.18 -0.99 22.13
CA PRO A 91 14.06 -0.78 23.05
C PRO A 91 13.41 0.61 22.99
N ASP A 92 14.14 1.67 22.63
CA ASP A 92 13.73 3.07 22.78
C ASP A 92 13.82 3.92 21.50
N ASP A 93 13.71 3.31 20.29
CA ASP A 93 13.68 4.13 19.07
C ASP A 93 12.34 4.88 18.92
N PRO A 94 12.33 6.23 18.99
CA PRO A 94 11.11 7.03 18.85
C PRO A 94 10.40 6.80 17.52
N THR A 95 11.11 6.36 16.48
CA THR A 95 10.55 6.06 15.17
C THR A 95 9.69 4.81 15.23
N VAL A 96 10.19 3.77 15.90
CA VAL A 96 9.48 2.51 16.11
C VAL A 96 8.22 2.75 16.94
N GLN A 97 8.31 3.49 18.04
CA GLN A 97 7.15 3.84 18.87
C GLN A 97 6.08 4.59 18.08
N LYS A 98 6.48 5.54 17.22
CA LYS A 98 5.53 6.25 16.33
C LYS A 98 4.86 5.32 15.31
N ILE A 99 5.61 4.37 14.75
CA ILE A 99 5.06 3.38 13.81
C ILE A 99 4.03 2.52 14.54
N MET A 100 4.37 1.96 15.70
CA MET A 100 3.47 1.13 16.50
C MET A 100 2.20 1.90 16.87
N SER A 101 2.33 3.06 17.51
CA SER A 101 1.18 3.90 17.88
C SER A 101 0.30 4.31 16.69
N SER A 102 0.88 4.49 15.50
CA SER A 102 0.09 4.81 14.30
C SER A 102 -0.59 3.57 13.72
N SER A 103 -0.03 2.39 13.95
CA SER A 103 -0.61 1.12 13.52
C SER A 103 -1.74 0.68 14.45
N ASP A 104 -1.57 0.85 15.79
CA ASP A 104 -2.64 0.66 16.78
C ASP A 104 -3.85 1.53 16.43
N TYR A 105 -3.62 2.82 16.17
CA TYR A 105 -4.68 3.74 15.79
C TYR A 105 -5.43 3.28 14.54
N LEU A 106 -4.72 2.82 13.50
CA LEU A 106 -5.39 2.34 12.28
C LEU A 106 -6.24 1.10 12.56
N ALA A 107 -5.78 0.17 13.39
CA ALA A 107 -6.54 -1.02 13.76
C ALA A 107 -7.85 -0.65 14.50
N GLU A 108 -7.80 0.41 15.32
CA GLU A 108 -8.96 0.91 16.06
C GLU A 108 -10.01 1.57 15.15
N ILE A 109 -9.57 2.28 14.09
CA ILE A 109 -10.47 3.16 13.32
C ILE A 109 -10.78 2.66 11.91
N LEU A 110 -10.30 1.48 11.51
CA LEU A 110 -10.29 1.06 10.11
C LEU A 110 -11.69 1.08 9.46
N GLU A 111 -12.72 0.61 10.17
CA GLU A 111 -14.11 0.64 9.68
C GLU A 111 -14.68 2.06 9.56
N LYS A 112 -14.08 3.04 10.26
CA LYS A 112 -14.50 4.44 10.21
C LYS A 112 -13.92 5.20 9.02
N VAL A 113 -12.89 4.62 8.37
CA VAL A 113 -12.30 5.23 7.17
C VAL A 113 -13.35 5.29 6.06
N PRO A 114 -13.53 6.44 5.39
CA PRO A 114 -14.56 6.60 4.36
C PRO A 114 -14.53 5.53 3.28
N VAL A 115 -13.35 5.16 2.78
CA VAL A 115 -13.18 4.17 1.72
C VAL A 115 -12.07 3.19 2.07
N LEU A 116 -12.34 1.88 1.88
CA LEU A 116 -11.33 0.84 1.86
C LEU A 116 -11.20 0.31 0.43
N ALA A 117 -10.07 0.56 -0.22
CA ALA A 117 -9.80 0.00 -1.54
C ALA A 117 -9.06 -1.34 -1.39
N ILE A 118 -9.62 -2.38 -2.00
CA ILE A 118 -9.04 -3.73 -2.02
C ILE A 118 -8.57 -4.01 -3.45
N PRO A 119 -7.30 -3.73 -3.77
CA PRO A 119 -6.72 -4.16 -5.04
C PRO A 119 -6.62 -5.68 -5.06
N CYS A 120 -6.99 -6.26 -6.19
CA CYS A 120 -7.00 -7.69 -6.43
C CYS A 120 -6.29 -8.01 -7.74
N SER A 121 -5.89 -9.26 -7.92
CA SER A 121 -5.42 -9.81 -9.18
C SER A 121 -6.23 -11.03 -9.60
N LEU A 122 -6.54 -11.14 -10.87
CA LEU A 122 -7.02 -12.39 -11.44
C LEU A 122 -5.92 -13.45 -11.34
N GLY A 123 -6.29 -14.66 -10.95
CA GLY A 123 -5.37 -15.76 -10.70
C GLY A 123 -4.74 -15.72 -9.32
N SER A 124 -3.92 -16.69 -9.04
CA SER A 124 -3.27 -16.94 -7.75
C SER A 124 -1.76 -17.06 -7.92
N PRO A 125 -0.96 -16.76 -6.90
CA PRO A 125 0.48 -17.05 -6.91
C PRO A 125 0.81 -18.51 -7.21
N ALA A 126 -0.06 -19.46 -6.81
CA ALA A 126 0.12 -20.88 -7.07
C ALA A 126 0.02 -21.22 -8.57
N ASP A 127 -0.73 -20.42 -9.35
CA ASP A 127 -0.85 -20.63 -10.80
C ASP A 127 0.45 -20.27 -11.54
N MET A 128 1.44 -19.75 -10.84
CA MET A 128 2.73 -19.29 -11.40
C MET A 128 3.84 -20.34 -11.28
N GLU A 129 3.58 -21.51 -10.69
CA GLU A 129 4.54 -22.62 -10.67
C GLU A 129 4.77 -23.11 -12.11
N GLY A 130 6.04 -23.02 -12.56
CA GLY A 130 6.43 -23.40 -13.92
C GLY A 130 6.20 -22.34 -15.00
N ASP A 131 5.72 -21.13 -14.66
CA ASP A 131 5.59 -20.05 -15.62
C ASP A 131 6.97 -19.54 -16.08
N LEU A 132 7.17 -19.55 -17.39
CA LEU A 132 8.40 -19.04 -18.05
C LEU A 132 8.50 -17.51 -18.03
N GLY A 133 7.43 -16.79 -17.68
CA GLY A 133 7.35 -15.33 -17.63
C GLY A 133 7.88 -14.68 -16.33
N GLY A 134 8.75 -15.36 -15.58
CA GLY A 134 9.33 -14.85 -14.33
C GLY A 134 8.61 -15.32 -13.07
N GLY A 135 7.65 -16.24 -13.19
CA GLY A 135 6.97 -16.89 -12.08
C GLY A 135 6.32 -15.89 -11.11
N LEU A 136 6.46 -16.16 -9.84
CA LEU A 136 5.89 -15.35 -8.76
C LEU A 136 6.40 -13.90 -8.76
N GLN A 137 7.66 -13.67 -9.08
CA GLN A 137 8.26 -12.33 -9.14
C GLN A 137 7.63 -11.50 -10.26
N GLY A 138 7.44 -12.09 -11.44
CA GLY A 138 6.78 -11.46 -12.58
C GLY A 138 5.32 -11.14 -12.29
N TRP A 139 4.62 -12.04 -11.59
CA TRP A 139 3.23 -11.82 -11.17
C TRP A 139 3.10 -10.61 -10.22
N TRP A 140 3.90 -10.57 -9.14
CA TRP A 140 3.91 -9.43 -8.22
C TRP A 140 4.34 -8.12 -8.92
N GLY A 141 5.37 -8.19 -9.77
CA GLY A 141 5.84 -7.06 -10.57
C GLY A 141 4.77 -6.47 -11.50
N SER A 142 3.80 -7.29 -11.92
CA SER A 142 2.71 -6.87 -12.81
C SER A 142 1.52 -6.24 -12.09
N VAL A 143 1.36 -6.44 -10.78
CA VAL A 143 0.15 -5.98 -10.07
C VAL A 143 0.46 -4.89 -9.03
N LEU A 144 1.59 -4.97 -8.32
CA LEU A 144 1.93 -4.01 -7.27
C LEU A 144 2.20 -2.58 -7.78
N PRO A 145 2.78 -2.35 -8.97
CA PRO A 145 2.95 -1.00 -9.50
C PRO A 145 1.64 -0.23 -9.64
N ALA A 146 0.55 -0.90 -10.02
CA ALA A 146 -0.77 -0.26 -10.11
C ALA A 146 -1.27 0.20 -8.73
N VAL A 147 -1.03 -0.58 -7.66
CA VAL A 147 -1.42 -0.20 -6.30
C VAL A 147 -0.64 1.03 -5.83
N TRP A 148 0.66 1.09 -6.11
CA TRP A 148 1.47 2.26 -5.79
C TRP A 148 1.02 3.48 -6.60
N SER A 149 0.74 3.33 -7.90
CA SER A 149 0.23 4.40 -8.76
C SER A 149 -1.12 4.93 -8.26
N TYR A 150 -2.01 4.06 -7.74
CA TYR A 150 -3.24 4.49 -7.08
C TYR A 150 -2.93 5.41 -5.87
N MET A 151 -1.97 5.04 -5.03
CA MET A 151 -1.61 5.85 -3.86
C MET A 151 -1.02 7.21 -4.25
N LEU A 152 -0.23 7.27 -5.31
CA LEU A 152 0.29 8.52 -5.88
C LEU A 152 -0.84 9.38 -6.45
N ALA A 153 -1.74 8.79 -7.23
CA ALA A 153 -2.91 9.48 -7.79
C ALA A 153 -3.84 10.02 -6.69
N ALA A 154 -4.05 9.25 -5.63
CA ALA A 154 -4.80 9.65 -4.46
C ALA A 154 -4.12 10.84 -3.75
N ARG A 155 -2.80 10.77 -3.53
CA ARG A 155 -2.03 11.85 -2.91
C ARG A 155 -2.10 13.14 -3.71
N ALA A 156 -1.98 13.09 -5.03
CA ALA A 156 -2.11 14.25 -5.92
C ALA A 156 -3.51 14.90 -5.86
N ARG A 157 -4.52 14.17 -5.38
CA ARG A 157 -5.92 14.62 -5.24
C ARG A 157 -6.30 14.95 -3.80
N GLY A 158 -5.32 15.14 -2.91
CA GLY A 158 -5.56 15.50 -1.51
C GLY A 158 -6.04 14.34 -0.63
N LEU A 159 -5.91 13.09 -1.10
CA LEU A 159 -6.23 11.90 -0.32
C LEU A 159 -4.98 11.32 0.35
N GLY A 160 -5.15 10.86 1.58
CA GLY A 160 -4.19 10.05 2.31
C GLY A 160 -4.53 8.57 2.20
N THR A 161 -3.51 7.75 2.07
CA THR A 161 -3.65 6.29 1.96
C THR A 161 -2.64 5.58 2.86
N ALA A 162 -2.91 4.32 3.18
CA ALA A 162 -1.92 3.45 3.81
C ALA A 162 -1.98 2.05 3.17
N TRP A 163 -0.83 1.49 2.80
CA TRP A 163 -0.75 0.10 2.34
C TRP A 163 -0.76 -0.84 3.54
N THR A 164 -1.75 -1.73 3.63
CA THR A 164 -1.84 -2.73 4.69
C THR A 164 -2.17 -4.12 4.13
N THR A 165 -1.76 -5.18 4.85
CA THR A 165 -1.90 -6.56 4.38
C THR A 165 -2.39 -7.52 5.47
N LEU A 166 -2.69 -7.04 6.67
CA LEU A 166 -2.97 -7.93 7.81
C LEU A 166 -4.30 -8.68 7.69
N HIS A 167 -5.31 -8.11 6.99
CA HIS A 167 -6.55 -8.78 6.66
C HIS A 167 -6.34 -10.01 5.74
N LEU A 168 -5.21 -10.07 5.00
CA LEU A 168 -4.93 -11.16 4.07
C LEU A 168 -4.80 -12.53 4.75
N ARG A 169 -4.51 -12.57 6.06
CA ARG A 169 -4.58 -13.79 6.85
C ARG A 169 -5.98 -14.39 6.93
N TYR A 170 -6.99 -13.57 6.68
CA TYR A 170 -8.40 -13.89 6.70
C TYR A 170 -9.08 -13.51 5.38
N SER A 171 -8.30 -13.63 4.27
CA SER A 171 -8.76 -13.25 2.93
C SER A 171 -10.01 -14.00 2.46
N GLU A 172 -10.22 -15.24 2.92
CA GLU A 172 -11.45 -16.00 2.68
C GLU A 172 -12.67 -15.28 3.25
N ARG A 173 -12.65 -14.94 4.56
CA ARG A 173 -13.74 -14.20 5.22
C ARG A 173 -14.06 -12.88 4.53
N VAL A 174 -13.03 -12.14 4.16
CA VAL A 174 -13.20 -10.88 3.43
C VAL A 174 -13.72 -11.13 2.01
N GLY A 175 -13.23 -12.17 1.36
CA GLY A 175 -13.68 -12.59 0.02
C GLY A 175 -15.16 -12.94 -0.01
N GLU A 176 -15.64 -13.72 0.94
CA GLU A 176 -17.06 -14.07 1.10
C GLU A 176 -17.92 -12.83 1.29
N ALA A 177 -17.53 -11.92 2.20
CA ALA A 177 -18.29 -10.70 2.48
C ALA A 177 -18.36 -9.74 1.28
N LEU A 178 -17.32 -9.73 0.43
CA LEU A 178 -17.23 -8.86 -0.75
C LEU A 178 -17.65 -9.55 -2.06
N GLY A 179 -17.95 -10.85 -2.03
CA GLY A 179 -18.25 -11.62 -3.24
C GLY A 179 -17.04 -11.80 -4.16
N ILE A 180 -15.82 -11.81 -3.62
CA ILE A 180 -14.59 -12.03 -4.38
C ILE A 180 -14.41 -13.53 -4.61
N PRO A 181 -14.35 -14.02 -5.85
CA PRO A 181 -14.15 -15.44 -6.13
C PRO A 181 -12.80 -15.94 -5.60
N SER A 182 -12.71 -17.22 -5.22
CA SER A 182 -11.47 -17.87 -4.77
C SER A 182 -10.35 -17.87 -5.82
N THR A 183 -10.70 -17.68 -7.11
CA THR A 183 -9.76 -17.51 -8.23
C THR A 183 -9.15 -16.12 -8.33
N VAL A 184 -9.50 -15.20 -7.41
CA VAL A 184 -9.04 -13.83 -7.38
C VAL A 184 -8.27 -13.59 -6.10
N THR A 185 -7.03 -13.14 -6.21
CA THR A 185 -6.15 -12.87 -5.07
C THR A 185 -6.28 -11.42 -4.62
N GLN A 186 -6.60 -11.20 -3.35
CA GLN A 186 -6.51 -9.89 -2.72
C GLN A 186 -5.03 -9.54 -2.48
N LEU A 187 -4.64 -8.29 -2.74
CA LEU A 187 -3.23 -7.86 -2.70
C LEU A 187 -2.93 -7.00 -1.46
N ALA A 188 -3.87 -6.17 -1.06
CA ALA A 188 -3.75 -5.24 0.04
C ALA A 188 -5.14 -4.73 0.48
N CYS A 189 -5.19 -4.05 1.62
CA CYS A 189 -6.23 -3.08 1.94
C CYS A 189 -5.59 -1.70 1.97
N VAL A 190 -6.16 -0.77 1.22
CA VAL A 190 -5.68 0.62 1.13
C VAL A 190 -6.77 1.55 1.66
N PRO A 191 -6.81 1.79 3.01
CA PRO A 191 -7.68 2.82 3.58
C PRO A 191 -7.38 4.16 2.91
N THR A 192 -8.44 4.83 2.47
CA THR A 192 -8.38 6.05 1.66
C THR A 192 -9.37 7.08 2.20
N ALA A 193 -8.88 8.25 2.54
CA ALA A 193 -9.66 9.40 3.00
C ALA A 193 -8.93 10.71 2.66
N TYR A 194 -9.59 11.86 2.75
CA TYR A 194 -8.86 13.11 2.81
C TYR A 194 -7.93 13.11 4.01
N TYR A 195 -6.86 13.90 3.98
CA TYR A 195 -5.96 14.00 5.12
C TYR A 195 -5.99 15.40 5.74
N LEU A 196 -5.75 15.45 7.04
CA LEU A 196 -5.70 16.68 7.81
C LEU A 196 -4.28 17.31 7.75
N GLY A 197 -4.23 18.63 7.69
CA GLY A 197 -3.00 19.42 7.58
C GLY A 197 -2.52 19.55 6.12
N GLU A 198 -1.42 20.25 5.90
CA GLU A 198 -1.02 20.73 4.57
C GLU A 198 -0.13 19.76 3.80
N THR A 199 0.94 19.26 4.41
CA THR A 199 1.93 18.42 3.72
C THR A 199 2.57 17.38 4.66
N PHE A 200 3.47 16.59 4.13
CA PHE A 200 4.24 15.58 4.86
C PHE A 200 5.73 15.87 4.72
N LYS A 201 6.48 15.62 5.80
CA LYS A 201 7.95 15.70 5.79
C LYS A 201 8.54 14.48 5.09
N LEU A 202 9.73 14.64 4.55
CA LEU A 202 10.51 13.53 4.02
C LEU A 202 10.74 12.45 5.10
N GLY A 203 10.68 11.20 4.71
CA GLY A 203 11.08 10.09 5.58
C GLY A 203 12.59 9.97 5.65
N LYS A 204 13.13 9.59 6.81
CA LYS A 204 14.54 9.20 6.91
C LYS A 204 14.78 7.98 6.01
N ARG A 205 15.80 8.05 5.18
CA ARG A 205 16.24 6.96 4.31
C ARG A 205 17.76 6.89 4.36
N LYS A 206 18.31 5.74 3.98
CA LYS A 206 19.74 5.64 3.69
C LYS A 206 20.07 6.49 2.48
N PRO A 207 21.27 7.11 2.43
CA PRO A 207 21.76 7.75 1.21
C PRO A 207 21.74 6.78 0.03
N ALA A 208 21.42 7.30 -1.15
CA ALA A 208 21.30 6.47 -2.36
C ALA A 208 22.63 5.74 -2.67
N GLU A 209 23.74 6.40 -2.38
CA GLU A 209 25.11 5.91 -2.60
C GLU A 209 25.43 4.66 -1.77
N GLU A 210 24.83 4.52 -0.59
CA GLU A 210 25.02 3.35 0.29
C GLU A 210 24.28 2.10 -0.22
N ILE A 211 23.29 2.26 -1.08
CA ILE A 211 22.39 1.19 -1.54
C ILE A 211 22.44 0.98 -3.05
N THR A 212 23.33 1.72 -3.75
CA THR A 212 23.50 1.61 -5.20
C THR A 212 24.87 1.02 -5.51
N TYR A 213 24.88 -0.02 -6.32
CA TYR A 213 26.10 -0.70 -6.76
C TYR A 213 26.16 -0.69 -8.29
N TRP A 214 27.35 -0.53 -8.83
CA TRP A 214 27.57 -0.47 -10.27
C TRP A 214 28.24 -1.76 -10.76
N ASN A 215 27.71 -2.34 -11.81
CA ASN A 215 28.20 -3.54 -12.49
C ASN A 215 28.18 -4.81 -11.64
N THR A 216 28.63 -4.78 -10.39
CA THR A 216 28.66 -5.94 -9.49
C THR A 216 28.13 -5.59 -8.10
N TRP A 217 27.64 -6.59 -7.37
CA TRP A 217 27.14 -6.45 -6.02
C TRP A 217 28.21 -5.92 -5.06
N LYS A 218 27.90 -4.91 -4.28
CA LYS A 218 28.79 -4.20 -3.35
C LYS A 218 29.95 -3.41 -3.98
N GLN A 219 29.97 -3.25 -5.28
CA GLN A 219 30.87 -2.30 -5.91
C GLN A 219 30.22 -0.91 -5.86
N SER A 220 30.62 -0.09 -4.89
CA SER A 220 30.26 1.33 -4.88
C SER A 220 31.11 2.05 -5.91
N SER A 221 30.51 2.81 -6.82
CA SER A 221 31.24 3.49 -7.86
C SER A 221 31.10 4.99 -7.72
N ILE A 222 31.78 5.56 -6.76
CA ILE A 222 32.32 6.91 -6.90
C ILE A 222 33.81 6.81 -6.51
N GLU A 223 34.54 5.94 -7.18
CA GLU A 223 35.98 6.04 -7.30
C GLU A 223 36.28 6.51 -8.73
N GLY A 224 36.63 7.78 -8.88
CA GLY A 224 37.17 8.35 -10.11
C GLY A 224 36.25 9.37 -10.79
N SER A 225 36.09 10.53 -10.22
CA SER A 225 35.90 11.79 -10.93
C SER A 225 36.91 12.81 -10.41
#